data_9daff2f3396de700c8940f6406db49fa
#
_entry.id   9daff2f3396de700c8940f6406db49fa
#
_cell.length_a   1.000
_cell.length_b   1.000
_cell.length_c   1.000
_cell.angle_alpha   90.00
_cell.angle_beta   90.00
_cell.angle_gamma   90.00
#
_symmetry.space_group_name_H-M   'P 1'
#
loop_
_entity.id
_entity.type
_entity.pdbx_description
1 polymer ?
#
loop_
_entity_poly.entity_id
_entity_poly.type
_entity_poly.pdbx_seq_one_letter_code
_entity_poly.pdbx_strand_id
1 'polypeptide(L)'
;VSMIEKKAEELGVDVEVFQSNHEGAIIDKIQEAYYNDVDGIVINPGAFTHYSYAVRDALASVAAIPKIEVHISNVHTREEFRHTSVTVPVCNGQVVGLGLKGYLYAMEAVVDLAMKK
;
A
#
# COMPACT_ATOMS: atom_id res chain seq x y z
N VAL A 1 -13.19 1.42 6.83
CA VAL A 1 -12.75 2.83 6.89
C VAL A 1 -12.70 3.32 8.34
N SER A 2 -13.75 3.04 9.13
CA SER A 2 -13.75 3.48 10.55
C SER A 2 -12.63 2.80 11.35
N MET A 3 -12.28 1.56 11.04
CA MET A 3 -11.14 0.86 11.66
C MET A 3 -9.81 1.57 11.35
N ILE A 4 -9.66 2.00 10.10
CA ILE A 4 -8.46 2.70 9.64
C ILE A 4 -8.34 4.06 10.33
N GLU A 5 -9.45 4.79 10.40
CA GLU A 5 -9.49 6.11 11.05
C GLU A 5 -9.18 6.01 12.54
N LYS A 6 -9.72 5.00 13.19
CA LYS A 6 -9.46 4.75 14.61
C LYS A 6 -7.98 4.41 14.83
N LYS A 7 -7.42 3.56 13.96
CA LYS A 7 -6.00 3.20 14.06
C LYS A 7 -5.10 4.41 13.84
N ALA A 8 -5.43 5.27 12.89
CA ALA A 8 -4.69 6.50 12.66
C ALA A 8 -4.67 7.37 13.92
N GLU A 9 -5.82 7.49 14.59
CA GLU A 9 -5.91 8.24 15.83
C GLU A 9 -5.03 7.64 16.91
N GLU A 10 -5.04 6.32 17.07
CA GLU A 10 -4.20 5.61 18.03
C GLU A 10 -2.72 5.83 17.75
N LEU A 11 -2.34 5.88 16.48
CA LEU A 11 -0.95 6.08 16.06
C LEU A 11 -0.53 7.55 16.04
N GLY A 12 -1.47 8.46 16.22
CA GLY A 12 -1.17 9.89 16.22
C GLY A 12 -0.86 10.44 14.83
N VAL A 13 -1.48 9.90 13.79
CA VAL A 13 -1.25 10.31 12.41
C VAL A 13 -2.57 10.69 11.73
N ASP A 14 -2.47 11.50 10.68
CA ASP A 14 -3.59 11.78 9.80
C ASP A 14 -3.60 10.73 8.69
N VAL A 15 -4.78 10.30 8.27
CA VAL A 15 -4.93 9.33 7.20
C VAL A 15 -5.88 9.86 6.14
N GLU A 16 -5.52 9.64 4.88
CA GLU A 16 -6.41 9.84 3.75
C GLU A 16 -6.66 8.49 3.10
N VAL A 17 -7.93 8.15 2.86
CA VAL A 17 -8.32 6.89 2.26
C VAL A 17 -8.78 7.14 0.83
N PHE A 18 -8.26 6.32 -0.10
CA PHE A 18 -8.58 6.44 -1.52
C PHE A 18 -8.85 5.04 -2.08
N GLN A 19 -9.82 4.92 -2.96
CA GLN A 19 -10.13 3.67 -3.64
C GLN A 19 -10.49 3.94 -5.08
N SER A 20 -9.99 3.10 -6.00
CA SER A 20 -10.34 3.18 -7.41
C SER A 20 -10.11 1.83 -8.08
N ASN A 21 -10.94 1.53 -9.08
CA ASN A 21 -10.75 0.38 -9.96
C ASN A 21 -9.98 0.76 -11.23
N HIS A 22 -9.58 2.02 -11.35
CA HIS A 22 -8.89 2.53 -12.54
C HIS A 22 -7.41 2.69 -12.27
N GLU A 23 -6.60 2.03 -13.08
CA GLU A 23 -5.14 2.06 -12.95
C GLU A 23 -4.60 3.48 -12.98
N GLY A 24 -5.09 4.30 -13.92
CA GLY A 24 -4.64 5.69 -14.04
C GLY A 24 -4.93 6.52 -12.80
N ALA A 25 -6.10 6.31 -12.18
CA ALA A 25 -6.46 7.04 -10.96
C ALA A 25 -5.55 6.66 -9.79
N ILE A 26 -5.16 5.39 -9.70
CA ILE A 26 -4.24 4.90 -8.68
C ILE A 26 -2.86 5.53 -8.87
N ILE A 27 -2.38 5.58 -10.12
CA ILE A 27 -1.11 6.20 -10.47
C ILE A 27 -1.11 7.69 -10.11
N ASP A 28 -2.18 8.39 -10.46
CA ASP A 28 -2.33 9.81 -10.16
C ASP A 28 -2.29 10.05 -8.64
N LYS A 29 -2.94 9.17 -7.87
CA LYS A 29 -2.95 9.30 -6.42
C LYS A 29 -1.58 9.07 -5.80
N ILE A 30 -0.80 8.13 -6.32
CA ILE A 30 0.58 7.89 -5.88
C ILE A 30 1.43 9.13 -6.14
N GLN A 31 1.29 9.73 -7.33
CA GLN A 31 2.03 10.95 -7.68
C GLN A 31 1.62 12.12 -6.79
N GLU A 32 0.31 12.24 -6.50
CA GLU A 32 -0.20 13.26 -5.60
C GLU A 32 0.41 13.15 -4.21
N ALA A 33 0.62 11.92 -3.72
CA ALA A 33 1.25 11.69 -2.42
C ALA A 33 2.64 12.33 -2.34
N TYR A 34 3.40 12.28 -3.44
CA TYR A 34 4.71 12.93 -3.49
C TYR A 34 4.59 14.45 -3.37
N TYR A 35 3.67 15.06 -4.13
CA TYR A 35 3.51 16.51 -4.12
C TYR A 35 2.92 17.03 -2.82
N ASN A 36 2.16 16.22 -2.10
CA ASN A 36 1.54 16.59 -0.84
C ASN A 36 2.37 16.20 0.39
N ASP A 37 3.63 15.80 0.17
CA ASP A 37 4.57 15.44 1.25
C ASP A 37 4.02 14.38 2.20
N VAL A 38 3.36 13.38 1.66
CA VAL A 38 2.85 12.25 2.44
C VAL A 38 4.02 11.45 3.00
N ASP A 39 3.93 11.04 4.26
CA ASP A 39 5.02 10.37 4.97
C ASP A 39 5.04 8.87 4.79
N GLY A 40 3.95 8.27 4.35
CA GLY A 40 3.87 6.82 4.14
C GLY A 40 2.68 6.44 3.30
N ILE A 41 2.76 5.28 2.65
CA ILE A 41 1.70 4.74 1.81
C ILE A 41 1.43 3.31 2.20
N VAL A 42 0.15 2.99 2.41
CA VAL A 42 -0.32 1.60 2.48
C VAL A 42 -1.16 1.38 1.24
N ILE A 43 -0.81 0.39 0.44
CA ILE A 43 -1.48 0.14 -0.83
C ILE A 43 -1.95 -1.30 -0.95
N ASN A 44 -3.21 -1.47 -1.35
CA ASN A 44 -3.72 -2.75 -1.81
C ASN A 44 -3.97 -2.61 -3.31
N PRO A 45 -3.01 -3.02 -4.15
CA PRO A 45 -3.16 -2.86 -5.60
C PRO A 45 -4.10 -3.90 -6.22
N GLY A 46 -4.61 -4.85 -5.42
CA GLY A 46 -5.47 -5.91 -5.94
C GLY A 46 -4.75 -6.71 -7.01
N ALA A 47 -5.48 -7.05 -8.08
CA ALA A 47 -4.91 -7.83 -9.18
C ALA A 47 -3.79 -7.09 -9.93
N PHE A 48 -3.72 -5.77 -9.84
CA PHE A 48 -2.65 -5.00 -10.49
C PHE A 48 -1.26 -5.42 -10.00
N THR A 49 -1.15 -5.96 -8.79
CA THR A 49 0.13 -6.43 -8.25
C THR A 49 0.78 -7.50 -9.13
N HIS A 50 -0.04 -8.25 -9.89
CA HIS A 50 0.45 -9.37 -10.68
C HIS A 50 0.97 -8.98 -12.06
N TYR A 51 0.61 -7.78 -12.55
CA TYR A 51 0.95 -7.43 -13.93
C TYR A 51 1.14 -5.93 -14.21
N SER A 52 0.75 -5.03 -13.32
CA SER A 52 0.80 -3.60 -13.65
C SER A 52 2.19 -3.01 -13.43
N TYR A 53 2.95 -2.92 -14.49
CA TYR A 53 4.23 -2.22 -14.49
C TYR A 53 4.05 -0.71 -14.31
N ALA A 54 2.91 -0.17 -14.75
CA ALA A 54 2.62 1.26 -14.59
C ALA A 54 2.45 1.64 -13.12
N VAL A 55 1.71 0.83 -12.35
CA VAL A 55 1.58 1.04 -10.90
C VAL A 55 2.93 0.83 -10.21
N ARG A 56 3.67 -0.21 -10.61
CA ARG A 56 5.02 -0.45 -10.08
C ARG A 56 5.93 0.76 -10.29
N ASP A 57 5.94 1.32 -11.50
CA ASP A 57 6.80 2.44 -11.82
C ASP A 57 6.41 3.69 -11.04
N ALA A 58 5.10 3.92 -10.85
CA ALA A 58 4.62 5.02 -10.03
C ALA A 58 5.11 4.89 -8.57
N LEU A 59 5.01 3.70 -8.00
CA LEU A 59 5.52 3.44 -6.64
C LEU A 59 7.03 3.62 -6.56
N ALA A 60 7.75 3.15 -7.56
CA ALA A 60 9.21 3.28 -7.61
C ALA A 60 9.64 4.76 -7.70
N SER A 61 8.84 5.59 -8.37
CA SER A 61 9.16 7.02 -8.53
C SER A 61 9.08 7.81 -7.23
N VAL A 62 8.36 7.30 -6.24
CA VAL A 62 8.27 7.92 -4.91
C VAL A 62 9.11 7.14 -3.89
N ALA A 63 10.34 6.83 -4.27
CA ALA A 63 11.23 5.94 -3.51
C ALA A 63 11.46 6.38 -2.06
N ALA A 64 11.45 7.69 -1.79
CA ALA A 64 11.70 8.23 -0.45
C ALA A 64 10.52 8.00 0.51
N ILE A 65 9.33 7.69 0.00
CA ILE A 65 8.16 7.45 0.83
C ILE A 65 8.08 5.96 1.18
N PRO A 66 8.09 5.59 2.47
CA PRO A 66 7.90 4.19 2.87
C PRO A 66 6.56 3.65 2.36
N LYS A 67 6.55 2.43 1.84
CA LYS A 67 5.38 1.81 1.24
C LYS A 67 5.23 0.37 1.71
N ILE A 68 4.04 0.03 2.17
CA ILE A 68 3.69 -1.35 2.54
C ILE A 68 2.53 -1.81 1.67
N GLU A 69 2.70 -2.93 1.01
CA GLU A 69 1.65 -3.55 0.20
C GLU A 69 0.82 -4.50 1.05
N VAL A 70 -0.51 -4.47 0.87
CA VAL A 70 -1.45 -5.31 1.61
C VAL A 70 -2.30 -6.11 0.65
N HIS A 71 -2.50 -7.39 0.97
CA HIS A 71 -3.49 -8.24 0.35
C HIS A 71 -4.32 -8.90 1.45
N ILE A 72 -5.64 -8.80 1.35
CA ILE A 72 -6.56 -9.33 2.36
C ILE A 72 -6.51 -10.85 2.41
N SER A 73 -6.51 -11.49 1.23
CA SER A 73 -6.46 -12.95 1.14
C SER A 73 -5.02 -13.45 0.93
N ASN A 74 -4.80 -14.71 1.26
CA ASN A 74 -3.49 -15.33 1.02
C ASN A 74 -3.35 -15.67 -0.48
N VAL A 75 -2.66 -14.82 -1.21
CA VAL A 75 -2.47 -14.98 -2.66
C VAL A 75 -1.72 -16.26 -3.03
N HIS A 76 -0.95 -16.82 -2.10
CA HIS A 76 -0.15 -18.03 -2.32
C HIS A 76 -0.97 -19.31 -2.32
N THR A 77 -2.24 -19.26 -1.87
CA THR A 77 -3.16 -20.41 -1.89
C THR A 77 -4.16 -20.34 -3.03
N ARG A 78 -4.03 -19.37 -3.93
CA ARG A 78 -4.92 -19.13 -5.07
C ARG A 78 -4.22 -19.51 -6.37
N GLU A 79 -4.71 -19.01 -7.52
CA GLU A 79 -4.15 -19.35 -8.82
C GLU A 79 -2.66 -19.00 -8.90
N GLU A 80 -1.91 -19.74 -9.69
CA GLU A 80 -0.47 -19.60 -9.80
C GLU A 80 -0.01 -18.17 -10.12
N PHE A 81 -0.75 -17.46 -11.02
CA PHE A 81 -0.35 -16.09 -11.38
C PHE A 81 -0.36 -15.14 -10.17
N ARG A 82 -1.09 -15.49 -9.10
CA ARG A 82 -1.16 -14.67 -7.89
C ARG A 82 0.07 -14.82 -6.99
N HIS A 83 0.96 -15.77 -7.30
CA HIS A 83 2.21 -15.94 -6.57
C HIS A 83 3.25 -14.91 -6.96
N THR A 84 3.05 -14.22 -8.11
CA THR A 84 3.99 -13.23 -8.60
C THR A 84 3.46 -11.83 -8.35
N SER A 85 4.31 -10.96 -7.82
CA SER A 85 4.02 -9.53 -7.69
C SER A 85 5.08 -8.72 -8.38
N VAL A 86 4.64 -7.75 -9.21
CA VAL A 86 5.55 -6.80 -9.84
C VAL A 86 5.66 -5.52 -9.00
N THR A 87 4.74 -5.30 -8.05
CA THR A 87 4.72 -4.10 -7.21
C THR A 87 5.46 -4.27 -5.90
N VAL A 88 5.44 -5.47 -5.30
CA VAL A 88 6.07 -5.71 -4.01
C VAL A 88 7.58 -5.42 -4.00
N PRO A 89 8.34 -5.67 -5.07
CA PRO A 89 9.77 -5.35 -5.06
C PRO A 89 10.10 -3.87 -4.87
N VAL A 90 9.16 -2.97 -5.15
CA VAL A 90 9.36 -1.52 -4.98
C VAL A 90 8.71 -0.99 -3.70
N CYS A 91 8.16 -1.87 -2.88
CA CYS A 91 7.62 -1.56 -1.55
C CYS A 91 8.62 -1.95 -0.48
N ASN A 92 8.50 -1.37 0.71
CA ASN A 92 9.37 -1.69 1.84
C ASN A 92 9.00 -3.01 2.50
N GLY A 93 7.76 -3.46 2.34
CA GLY A 93 7.30 -4.72 2.91
C GLY A 93 5.92 -5.06 2.42
N GLN A 94 5.40 -6.18 2.93
CA GLN A 94 4.14 -6.75 2.49
C GLN A 94 3.41 -7.41 3.65
N VAL A 95 2.08 -7.25 3.70
CA VAL A 95 1.20 -7.95 4.63
C VAL A 95 0.19 -8.72 3.79
N VAL A 96 0.14 -10.04 3.94
CA VAL A 96 -0.66 -10.91 3.07
C VAL A 96 -1.47 -11.91 3.91
N GLY A 97 -2.75 -12.07 3.57
CA GLY A 97 -3.55 -13.18 4.09
C GLY A 97 -4.10 -12.98 5.50
N LEU A 98 -4.09 -11.77 6.02
CA LEU A 98 -4.52 -11.50 7.40
C LEU A 98 -5.87 -10.80 7.48
N GLY A 99 -6.65 -10.83 6.40
CA GLY A 99 -7.96 -10.21 6.34
C GLY A 99 -7.88 -8.69 6.40
N LEU A 100 -8.97 -8.06 6.80
CA LEU A 100 -9.06 -6.59 6.87
C LEU A 100 -8.10 -6.00 7.89
N LYS A 101 -7.79 -6.72 8.96
CA LYS A 101 -6.82 -6.25 9.94
C LYS A 101 -5.42 -6.08 9.37
N GLY A 102 -5.15 -6.68 8.21
CA GLY A 102 -3.89 -6.47 7.51
C GLY A 102 -3.59 -5.00 7.26
N TYR A 103 -4.62 -4.18 7.00
CA TYR A 103 -4.44 -2.74 6.85
C TYR A 103 -3.90 -2.10 8.12
N LEU A 104 -4.36 -2.55 9.28
CA LEU A 104 -3.93 -1.99 10.57
C LEU A 104 -2.47 -2.33 10.85
N TYR A 105 -2.06 -3.55 10.55
CA TYR A 105 -0.67 -3.98 10.70
C TYR A 105 0.26 -3.23 9.74
N ALA A 106 -0.23 -3.02 8.51
CA ALA A 106 0.53 -2.25 7.52
C ALA A 106 0.69 -0.80 7.95
N MET A 107 -0.34 -0.21 8.55
CA MET A 107 -0.27 1.16 9.08
C MET A 107 0.78 1.27 10.18
N GLU A 108 0.81 0.32 11.11
CA GLU A 108 1.83 0.28 12.16
C GLU A 108 3.24 0.22 11.55
N ALA A 109 3.41 -0.66 10.57
CA ALA A 109 4.71 -0.84 9.92
C ALA A 109 5.16 0.42 9.18
N VAL A 110 4.27 1.04 8.41
CA VAL A 110 4.64 2.23 7.62
C VAL A 110 4.93 3.44 8.51
N VAL A 111 4.18 3.60 9.60
CA VAL A 111 4.44 4.67 10.57
C VAL A 111 5.80 4.47 11.21
N ASP A 112 6.12 3.24 11.61
CA ASP A 112 7.41 2.91 12.19
C ASP A 112 8.56 3.25 11.24
N LEU A 113 8.42 2.90 9.95
CA LEU A 113 9.42 3.22 8.95
C LEU A 113 9.55 4.73 8.72
N ALA A 114 8.44 5.45 8.69
CA ALA A 114 8.44 6.90 8.49
C ALA A 114 9.14 7.64 9.63
N MET A 115 8.97 7.15 10.86
CA MET A 115 9.55 7.79 12.03
C MET A 115 11.04 7.52 12.21
N LYS A 116 11.59 6.55 11.48
CA LYS A 116 13.02 6.22 11.52
C LYS A 116 13.87 7.03 10.56
N LYS A 117 13.25 7.90 9.79
CA LYS A 117 13.98 8.72 8.82
C LYS A 117 14.89 9.74 9.49
#